data_bddf2cc212e7a5d8b73c99e11be1dcff
#
_entry.id   bddf2cc212e7a5d8b73c99e11be1dcff
#
_cell.length_a   1.000
_cell.length_b   1.000
_cell.length_c   1.000
_cell.angle_alpha   90.00
_cell.angle_beta   90.00
_cell.angle_gamma   90.00
#
_symmetry.space_group_name_H-M   'P 1'
#
loop_
_entity.id
_entity.type
_entity.pdbx_description
1 polymer ?
#
loop_
_entity_poly.entity_id
_entity_poly.type
_entity_poly.pdbx_seq_one_letter_code
_entity_poly.pdbx_strand_id
1 'polypeptide(L)'
;MSRRLFTIVCLAMLTLHAGCKEVSTKDKQIKAGFVQIFNGKDLTGWETSGGAKWVVENGAIVGTQGENFAHGDLFTKDSYKDFLLITTYRVQWPCNTGIWFRYQSPSKAYQADILEYKNPECYSGSLYCPGKMFIAMNKDKTLVDRNGWNTMKIRAEGYHLQIWLNGRQVADVHDDTTNSGKIGFQVHAGEQFGPMKIVVREMLLKPL
;
A
#
# COMPACT_ATOMS: atom_id res chain seq x y z
N MET A 1 -48.17 44.45 -52.05
CA MET A 1 -47.22 43.37 -51.72
C MET A 1 -46.48 43.74 -50.48
N SER A 2 -46.91 43.23 -49.33
CA SER A 2 -46.35 43.53 -48.01
C SER A 2 -45.53 42.31 -47.51
N ARG A 3 -44.21 42.46 -47.35
CA ARG A 3 -43.33 41.42 -46.80
C ARG A 3 -43.31 41.60 -45.26
N ARG A 4 -43.82 40.62 -44.56
CA ARG A 4 -43.73 40.53 -43.10
C ARG A 4 -42.36 39.87 -42.76
N LEU A 5 -41.53 40.63 -42.02
CA LEU A 5 -40.29 40.12 -41.44
C LEU A 5 -40.62 39.35 -40.16
N PHE A 6 -40.27 38.05 -40.13
CA PHE A 6 -40.35 37.24 -38.90
C PHE A 6 -39.00 37.36 -38.18
N THR A 7 -38.97 37.98 -37.02
CA THR A 7 -37.82 38.04 -36.13
C THR A 7 -37.86 36.80 -35.22
N ILE A 8 -36.90 35.88 -35.45
CA ILE A 8 -36.71 34.74 -34.55
C ILE A 8 -35.83 35.17 -33.37
N VAL A 9 -36.43 35.19 -32.19
CA VAL A 9 -35.71 35.43 -30.91
C VAL A 9 -35.17 34.06 -30.47
N CYS A 10 -33.86 33.82 -30.61
CA CYS A 10 -33.18 32.68 -30.01
C CYS A 10 -32.96 32.96 -28.52
N LEU A 11 -33.75 32.29 -27.66
CA LEU A 11 -33.55 32.25 -26.22
C LEU A 11 -32.47 31.27 -25.89
N ALA A 12 -31.24 31.78 -25.60
CA ALA A 12 -30.14 30.94 -25.15
C ALA A 12 -30.39 30.52 -23.69
N MET A 13 -30.79 29.30 -23.44
CA MET A 13 -30.81 28.69 -22.10
C MET A 13 -29.38 28.45 -21.63
N LEU A 14 -28.85 29.31 -20.75
CA LEU A 14 -27.65 28.99 -19.97
C LEU A 14 -28.00 27.90 -18.95
N THR A 15 -27.65 26.65 -19.23
CA THR A 15 -27.66 25.60 -18.23
C THR A 15 -26.45 25.76 -17.31
N LEU A 16 -26.65 26.28 -16.10
CA LEU A 16 -25.64 26.20 -15.03
C LEU A 16 -25.44 24.72 -14.67
N HIS A 17 -24.40 24.11 -15.19
CA HIS A 17 -23.90 22.86 -14.65
C HIS A 17 -23.18 23.16 -13.33
N ALA A 18 -23.89 23.02 -12.22
CA ALA A 18 -23.26 22.93 -10.90
C ALA A 18 -22.44 21.64 -10.87
N GLY A 19 -21.13 21.76 -11.18
CA GLY A 19 -20.19 20.66 -11.12
C GLY A 19 -20.05 20.19 -9.67
N CYS A 20 -20.82 19.18 -9.31
CA CYS A 20 -20.60 18.43 -8.07
C CYS A 20 -19.24 17.76 -8.19
N LYS A 21 -18.19 18.32 -7.56
CA LYS A 21 -16.87 17.68 -7.49
C LYS A 21 -17.04 16.37 -6.73
N GLU A 22 -16.87 15.26 -7.42
CA GLU A 22 -16.89 13.94 -6.82
C GLU A 22 -15.76 13.87 -5.78
N VAL A 23 -16.12 13.65 -4.51
CA VAL A 23 -15.15 13.56 -3.40
C VAL A 23 -14.29 12.33 -3.63
N SER A 24 -12.98 12.49 -3.72
CA SER A 24 -12.05 11.39 -3.98
C SER A 24 -12.16 10.31 -2.90
N THR A 25 -11.80 9.08 -3.24
CA THR A 25 -11.78 7.96 -2.27
C THR A 25 -10.89 8.27 -1.07
N LYS A 26 -9.75 8.91 -1.31
CA LYS A 26 -8.83 9.39 -0.27
C LYS A 26 -9.49 10.39 0.68
N ASP A 27 -10.20 11.39 0.15
CA ASP A 27 -10.87 12.40 0.99
C ASP A 27 -11.98 11.77 1.85
N LYS A 28 -12.70 10.77 1.31
CA LYS A 28 -13.69 9.99 2.07
C LYS A 28 -13.05 9.24 3.23
N GLN A 29 -11.86 8.65 3.01
CA GLN A 29 -11.12 7.91 4.04
C GLN A 29 -10.56 8.83 5.12
N ILE A 30 -10.02 9.99 4.76
CA ILE A 30 -9.58 11.00 5.73
C ILE A 30 -10.75 11.45 6.62
N LYS A 31 -11.93 11.70 6.04
CA LYS A 31 -13.15 12.02 6.81
C LYS A 31 -13.59 10.87 7.73
N ALA A 32 -13.27 9.62 7.38
CA ALA A 32 -13.54 8.45 8.21
C ALA A 32 -12.52 8.22 9.34
N GLY A 33 -11.66 9.20 9.62
CA GLY A 33 -10.68 9.17 10.71
C GLY A 33 -9.32 8.54 10.33
N PHE A 34 -9.04 8.39 9.04
CA PHE A 34 -7.69 8.03 8.61
C PHE A 34 -6.78 9.26 8.55
N VAL A 35 -5.52 9.05 8.89
CA VAL A 35 -4.42 10.01 8.69
C VAL A 35 -3.45 9.47 7.67
N GLN A 36 -2.86 10.37 6.88
CA GLN A 36 -1.80 9.99 5.94
C GLN A 36 -0.46 9.99 6.67
N ILE A 37 0.22 8.84 6.75
CA ILE A 37 1.51 8.69 7.45
C ILE A 37 2.72 8.90 6.55
N PHE A 38 2.53 8.98 5.23
CA PHE A 38 3.54 9.45 4.27
C PHE A 38 3.11 10.81 3.71
N ASN A 39 3.98 11.82 3.83
CA ASN A 39 3.65 13.21 3.48
C ASN A 39 3.63 13.52 1.98
N GLY A 40 4.07 12.60 1.13
CA GLY A 40 4.16 12.77 -0.32
C GLY A 40 5.31 13.64 -0.81
N LYS A 41 6.23 14.06 0.06
CA LYS A 41 7.31 15.01 -0.28
C LYS A 41 8.70 14.46 -0.02
N ASP A 42 8.91 13.87 1.15
CA ASP A 42 10.20 13.37 1.61
C ASP A 42 10.02 12.23 2.62
N LEU A 43 11.14 11.69 3.11
CA LEU A 43 11.17 10.63 4.11
C LEU A 43 11.22 11.16 5.56
N THR A 44 10.77 12.38 5.83
CA THR A 44 10.58 12.86 7.19
C THR A 44 9.62 11.95 7.95
N GLY A 45 10.00 11.49 9.14
CA GLY A 45 9.23 10.50 9.91
C GLY A 45 9.56 9.05 9.56
N TRP A 46 10.51 8.81 8.65
CA TRP A 46 11.00 7.49 8.24
C TRP A 46 12.47 7.32 8.54
N GLU A 47 12.93 6.07 8.61
CA GLU A 47 14.33 5.68 8.75
C GLU A 47 14.62 4.46 7.88
N THR A 48 15.84 4.39 7.35
CA THR A 48 16.30 3.28 6.50
C THR A 48 17.17 2.31 7.28
N SER A 49 17.16 1.04 6.87
CA SER A 49 18.03 0.00 7.35
C SER A 49 18.54 -0.84 6.18
N GLY A 50 19.78 -1.32 6.24
CA GLY A 50 20.40 -2.09 5.17
C GLY A 50 20.92 -1.24 4.01
N GLY A 51 21.12 -1.88 2.84
CA GLY A 51 21.78 -1.28 1.67
C GLY A 51 20.82 -0.87 0.54
N ALA A 52 19.51 -1.12 0.65
CA ALA A 52 18.54 -0.71 -0.36
C ALA A 52 18.46 0.81 -0.49
N LYS A 53 18.10 1.28 -1.67
CA LYS A 53 17.94 2.71 -1.96
C LYS A 53 16.49 3.10 -1.82
N TRP A 54 16.23 4.15 -1.01
CA TRP A 54 14.91 4.69 -0.76
C TRP A 54 14.90 6.18 -1.09
N VAL A 55 14.02 6.57 -1.99
CA VAL A 55 13.85 7.97 -2.42
C VAL A 55 12.37 8.32 -2.54
N VAL A 56 12.07 9.61 -2.67
CA VAL A 56 10.73 10.07 -3.03
C VAL A 56 10.78 10.63 -4.44
N GLU A 57 9.98 10.06 -5.34
CA GLU A 57 9.85 10.47 -6.72
C GLU A 57 8.36 10.66 -7.07
N ASN A 58 8.02 11.81 -7.64
CA ASN A 58 6.64 12.13 -8.09
C ASN A 58 5.57 11.89 -7.00
N GLY A 59 5.89 12.24 -5.74
CA GLY A 59 4.97 12.10 -4.62
C GLY A 59 4.80 10.68 -4.11
N ALA A 60 5.68 9.76 -4.48
CA ALA A 60 5.65 8.36 -4.04
C ALA A 60 7.00 7.94 -3.43
N ILE A 61 6.98 7.06 -2.45
CA ILE A 61 8.17 6.35 -1.97
C ILE A 61 8.57 5.34 -3.05
N VAL A 62 9.86 5.33 -3.39
CA VAL A 62 10.45 4.37 -4.32
C VAL A 62 11.58 3.64 -3.62
N GLY A 63 11.45 2.32 -3.55
CA GLY A 63 12.48 1.41 -3.03
C GLY A 63 13.07 0.55 -4.15
N THR A 64 14.40 0.47 -4.21
CA THR A 64 15.14 -0.40 -5.12
C THR A 64 16.27 -1.10 -4.39
N GLN A 65 16.70 -2.23 -4.92
CA GLN A 65 17.90 -2.89 -4.40
C GLN A 65 19.10 -1.94 -4.45
N GLY A 66 19.97 -2.08 -3.48
CA GLY A 66 21.23 -1.37 -3.42
C GLY A 66 22.30 -1.97 -4.33
N GLU A 67 23.56 -1.59 -4.10
CA GLU A 67 24.69 -2.18 -4.81
C GLU A 67 24.76 -3.69 -4.57
N ASN A 68 25.14 -4.46 -5.58
CA ASN A 68 25.20 -5.92 -5.54
C ASN A 68 23.87 -6.56 -5.09
N PHE A 69 22.74 -5.99 -5.51
CA PHE A 69 21.40 -6.44 -5.16
C PHE A 69 21.15 -6.49 -3.64
N ALA A 70 21.73 -5.56 -2.90
CA ALA A 70 21.61 -5.50 -1.45
C ALA A 70 20.17 -5.23 -1.01
N HIS A 71 19.77 -5.91 0.07
CA HIS A 71 18.48 -5.71 0.73
C HIS A 71 18.49 -4.42 1.57
N GLY A 72 17.32 -3.99 1.97
CA GLY A 72 17.12 -2.99 3.00
C GLY A 72 15.67 -2.70 3.24
N ASP A 73 15.41 -2.07 4.36
CA ASP A 73 14.07 -1.74 4.82
C ASP A 73 13.92 -0.23 5.00
N LEU A 74 12.69 0.23 4.90
CA LEU A 74 12.27 1.58 5.26
C LEU A 74 11.19 1.47 6.33
N PHE A 75 11.39 2.06 7.50
CA PHE A 75 10.47 1.99 8.62
C PHE A 75 9.96 3.37 9.04
N THR A 76 8.75 3.43 9.57
CA THR A 76 8.30 4.59 10.34
C THR A 76 9.15 4.75 11.60
N LYS A 77 9.43 5.99 12.02
CA LYS A 77 10.03 6.26 13.34
C LYS A 77 9.06 5.93 14.46
N ASP A 78 7.77 6.17 14.23
CA ASP A 78 6.70 5.87 15.18
C ASP A 78 6.33 4.39 15.16
N SER A 79 5.82 3.92 16.30
CA SER A 79 5.27 2.57 16.47
C SER A 79 3.75 2.64 16.63
N TYR A 80 3.08 1.60 16.13
CA TYR A 80 1.63 1.48 16.13
C TYR A 80 1.21 0.16 16.79
N LYS A 81 0.12 0.20 17.56
CA LYS A 81 -0.41 -0.97 18.27
C LYS A 81 -1.61 -1.54 17.53
N ASP A 82 -2.76 -0.88 17.67
CA ASP A 82 -4.00 -1.27 17.05
C ASP A 82 -4.35 -0.28 15.93
N PHE A 83 -4.55 -0.77 14.72
CA PHE A 83 -4.73 0.10 13.56
C PHE A 83 -5.42 -0.60 12.39
N LEU A 84 -5.93 0.22 11.51
CA LEU A 84 -6.29 -0.11 10.13
C LEU A 84 -5.38 0.68 9.19
N LEU A 85 -4.57 -0.02 8.39
CA LEU A 85 -3.67 0.54 7.38
C LEU A 85 -4.20 0.25 5.99
N ILE A 86 -4.19 1.24 5.11
CA ILE A 86 -4.45 1.09 3.68
C ILE A 86 -3.24 1.62 2.93
N THR A 87 -2.63 0.78 2.12
CA THR A 87 -1.44 1.12 1.32
C THR A 87 -1.72 0.88 -0.15
N THR A 88 -1.46 1.88 -0.99
CA THR A 88 -1.53 1.74 -2.46
C THR A 88 -0.12 1.68 -3.04
N TYR A 89 0.18 0.59 -3.72
CA TYR A 89 1.53 0.28 -4.22
C TYR A 89 1.51 -0.35 -5.61
N ARG A 90 2.65 -0.34 -6.26
CA ARG A 90 2.96 -1.18 -7.43
C ARG A 90 4.39 -1.68 -7.35
N VAL A 91 4.68 -2.79 -8.00
CA VAL A 91 6.02 -3.40 -8.02
C VAL A 91 6.44 -3.74 -9.44
N GLN A 92 7.74 -3.81 -9.66
CA GLN A 92 8.33 -4.42 -10.85
C GLN A 92 8.61 -5.89 -10.56
N TRP A 93 8.09 -6.77 -11.40
CA TRP A 93 8.29 -8.21 -11.31
C TRP A 93 9.53 -8.69 -12.08
N PRO A 94 10.22 -9.75 -11.62
CA PRO A 94 9.98 -10.50 -10.40
C PRO A 94 10.28 -9.66 -9.15
N CYS A 95 9.60 -9.95 -8.03
CA CYS A 95 9.86 -9.24 -6.79
C CYS A 95 9.71 -10.14 -5.57
N ASN A 96 10.38 -9.76 -4.50
CA ASN A 96 10.14 -10.21 -3.14
C ASN A 96 10.25 -8.97 -2.24
N THR A 97 9.12 -8.50 -1.77
CA THR A 97 8.96 -7.32 -0.94
C THR A 97 7.75 -7.53 -0.04
N GLY A 98 7.42 -6.57 0.80
CA GLY A 98 6.25 -6.65 1.66
C GLY A 98 6.11 -5.43 2.53
N ILE A 99 4.96 -5.38 3.22
CA ILE A 99 4.64 -4.35 4.19
C ILE A 99 4.88 -4.94 5.57
N TRP A 100 5.97 -4.54 6.21
CA TRP A 100 6.19 -4.81 7.63
C TRP A 100 5.17 -4.10 8.47
N PHE A 101 4.69 -4.76 9.49
CA PHE A 101 3.87 -4.12 10.52
C PHE A 101 4.16 -4.73 11.89
N ARG A 102 3.98 -3.90 12.92
CA ARG A 102 4.36 -4.22 14.30
C ARG A 102 5.80 -4.73 14.39
N TYR A 103 6.67 -4.18 13.55
CA TYR A 103 8.09 -4.55 13.54
C TYR A 103 8.80 -4.00 14.77
N GLN A 104 9.40 -4.88 15.56
CA GLN A 104 10.26 -4.55 16.70
C GLN A 104 11.72 -4.97 16.44
N SER A 105 11.90 -6.10 15.77
CA SER A 105 13.22 -6.66 15.44
C SER A 105 13.07 -7.68 14.30
N PRO A 106 14.17 -8.16 13.70
CA PRO A 106 14.12 -9.22 12.67
C PRO A 106 13.42 -10.52 13.10
N SER A 107 13.28 -10.77 14.41
CA SER A 107 12.59 -11.96 14.95
C SER A 107 11.20 -11.65 15.53
N LYS A 108 10.80 -10.39 15.61
CA LYS A 108 9.52 -9.92 16.17
C LYS A 108 8.84 -8.95 15.23
N ALA A 109 8.10 -9.47 14.28
CA ALA A 109 7.44 -8.69 13.26
C ALA A 109 6.36 -9.51 12.56
N TYR A 110 5.54 -8.84 11.75
CA TYR A 110 4.72 -9.44 10.72
C TYR A 110 4.99 -8.75 9.39
N GLN A 111 4.83 -9.49 8.29
CA GLN A 111 4.90 -8.92 6.95
C GLN A 111 3.71 -9.38 6.11
N ALA A 112 2.98 -8.44 5.55
CA ALA A 112 2.06 -8.71 4.46
C ALA A 112 2.89 -8.75 3.18
N ASP A 113 3.18 -9.96 2.70
CA ASP A 113 4.12 -10.18 1.62
C ASP A 113 3.58 -9.72 0.26
N ILE A 114 4.50 -9.29 -0.57
CA ILE A 114 4.28 -8.95 -1.99
C ILE A 114 5.29 -9.78 -2.79
N LEU A 115 4.88 -10.98 -3.18
CA LEU A 115 5.76 -11.97 -3.80
C LEU A 115 4.97 -13.03 -4.58
N GLU A 116 5.72 -13.86 -5.29
CA GLU A 116 5.30 -15.18 -5.75
C GLU A 116 6.30 -16.21 -5.18
N TYR A 117 5.83 -17.11 -4.33
CA TYR A 117 6.65 -18.11 -3.67
C TYR A 117 6.22 -19.51 -4.11
N LYS A 118 7.20 -20.40 -4.39
CA LYS A 118 6.93 -21.70 -5.02
C LYS A 118 6.80 -22.85 -4.05
N ASN A 119 7.49 -22.81 -2.91
CA ASN A 119 7.47 -23.91 -1.97
C ASN A 119 7.60 -23.42 -0.50
N PRO A 120 6.49 -23.37 0.25
CA PRO A 120 5.11 -23.68 -0.17
C PRO A 120 4.59 -22.63 -1.17
N GLU A 121 3.76 -23.04 -2.13
CA GLU A 121 3.19 -22.11 -3.10
C GLU A 121 2.29 -21.11 -2.39
N CYS A 122 2.63 -19.83 -2.50
CA CYS A 122 1.81 -18.72 -1.99
C CYS A 122 2.11 -17.42 -2.74
N TYR A 123 1.19 -16.47 -2.61
CA TYR A 123 1.16 -15.24 -3.38
C TYR A 123 1.00 -14.01 -2.49
N SER A 124 1.13 -12.83 -3.08
CA SER A 124 0.97 -11.53 -2.41
C SER A 124 -0.26 -11.49 -1.51
N GLY A 125 -0.12 -10.87 -0.34
CA GLY A 125 -1.11 -10.87 0.73
C GLY A 125 -0.98 -12.03 1.71
N SER A 126 -0.06 -12.99 1.48
CA SER A 126 0.32 -13.97 2.49
C SER A 126 0.91 -13.25 3.71
N LEU A 127 0.66 -13.79 4.89
CA LEU A 127 1.15 -13.24 6.15
C LEU A 127 2.36 -14.04 6.63
N TYR A 128 3.52 -13.43 6.55
CA TYR A 128 4.77 -13.95 7.08
C TYR A 128 5.01 -13.49 8.52
N CYS A 129 5.56 -14.39 9.32
CA CYS A 129 6.01 -14.13 10.67
C CYS A 129 7.38 -14.78 10.87
N PRO A 130 8.45 -14.02 11.21
CA PRO A 130 9.77 -14.58 11.47
C PRO A 130 9.73 -15.72 12.48
N GLY A 131 10.39 -16.82 12.15
CA GLY A 131 10.40 -18.05 12.97
C GLY A 131 9.18 -18.97 12.80
N LYS A 132 8.08 -18.48 12.24
CA LYS A 132 6.86 -19.27 11.98
C LYS A 132 6.58 -19.44 10.48
N MET A 133 7.33 -18.77 9.60
CA MET A 133 7.09 -18.69 8.16
C MET A 133 5.72 -18.07 7.83
N PHE A 134 4.97 -18.64 6.90
CA PHE A 134 3.64 -18.14 6.53
C PHE A 134 2.58 -18.67 7.50
N ILE A 135 2.06 -17.79 8.35
CA ILE A 135 0.95 -18.11 9.26
C ILE A 135 -0.43 -17.98 8.59
N ALA A 136 -0.49 -17.32 7.43
CA ALA A 136 -1.60 -17.39 6.49
C ALA A 136 -1.05 -17.29 5.05
N MET A 137 -1.61 -18.09 4.13
CA MET A 137 -1.16 -18.16 2.74
C MET A 137 -2.28 -17.80 1.77
N ASN A 138 -2.09 -16.76 0.99
CA ASN A 138 -2.92 -16.51 -0.19
C ASN A 138 -2.55 -17.51 -1.29
N LYS A 139 -3.53 -18.25 -1.81
CA LYS A 139 -3.39 -19.23 -2.90
C LYS A 139 -3.89 -18.70 -4.25
N ASP A 140 -4.45 -17.50 -4.28
CA ASP A 140 -5.00 -16.89 -5.49
C ASP A 140 -4.06 -15.86 -6.08
N LYS A 141 -3.30 -16.25 -7.10
CA LYS A 141 -2.38 -15.37 -7.82
C LYS A 141 -3.09 -14.31 -8.67
N THR A 142 -4.38 -14.50 -8.96
CA THR A 142 -5.14 -13.61 -9.85
C THR A 142 -5.53 -12.30 -9.18
N LEU A 143 -5.41 -12.21 -7.85
CA LEU A 143 -5.75 -11.02 -7.09
C LEU A 143 -4.80 -9.83 -7.33
N VAL A 144 -3.58 -10.10 -7.84
CA VAL A 144 -2.57 -9.06 -8.09
C VAL A 144 -2.74 -8.48 -9.49
N ASP A 145 -2.87 -7.17 -9.59
CA ASP A 145 -2.62 -6.47 -10.84
C ASP A 145 -1.09 -6.30 -11.02
N ARG A 146 -0.50 -7.14 -11.90
CA ARG A 146 0.96 -7.16 -12.12
C ARG A 146 1.48 -5.90 -12.82
N ASN A 147 0.63 -5.19 -13.54
CA ASN A 147 1.01 -4.02 -14.35
C ASN A 147 0.48 -2.70 -13.77
N GLY A 148 -0.37 -2.76 -12.77
CA GLY A 148 -1.06 -1.61 -12.20
C GLY A 148 -0.80 -1.40 -10.72
N TRP A 149 -1.72 -0.65 -10.12
CA TRP A 149 -1.70 -0.34 -8.70
C TRP A 149 -2.52 -1.35 -7.90
N ASN A 150 -1.94 -1.81 -6.81
CA ASN A 150 -2.59 -2.71 -5.88
C ASN A 150 -2.87 -1.98 -4.55
N THR A 151 -3.90 -2.41 -3.86
CA THR A 151 -4.23 -1.92 -2.51
C THR A 151 -4.13 -3.05 -1.51
N MET A 152 -3.26 -2.89 -0.53
CA MET A 152 -3.17 -3.77 0.64
C MET A 152 -3.83 -3.07 1.83
N LYS A 153 -4.83 -3.73 2.44
CA LYS A 153 -5.42 -3.28 3.69
C LYS A 153 -5.03 -4.27 4.79
N ILE A 154 -4.52 -3.74 5.90
CA ILE A 154 -4.09 -4.50 7.08
C ILE A 154 -4.87 -3.99 8.27
N ARG A 155 -5.57 -4.86 8.99
CA ARG A 155 -6.14 -4.60 10.29
C ARG A 155 -5.38 -5.41 11.34
N ALA A 156 -4.87 -4.74 12.35
CA ALA A 156 -4.22 -5.34 13.50
C ALA A 156 -4.89 -4.78 14.76
N GLU A 157 -5.59 -5.62 15.50
CA GLU A 157 -6.29 -5.25 16.74
C GLU A 157 -6.12 -6.35 17.78
N GLY A 158 -5.51 -6.04 18.93
CA GLY A 158 -5.06 -7.06 19.86
C GLY A 158 -4.13 -8.05 19.13
N TYR A 159 -4.44 -9.32 19.19
CA TYR A 159 -3.72 -10.38 18.45
C TYR A 159 -4.43 -10.83 17.17
N HIS A 160 -5.53 -10.17 16.79
CA HIS A 160 -6.26 -10.47 15.56
C HIS A 160 -5.67 -9.69 14.38
N LEU A 161 -5.20 -10.43 13.37
CA LEU A 161 -4.53 -9.91 12.20
C LEU A 161 -5.32 -10.28 10.95
N GLN A 162 -5.67 -9.29 10.16
CA GLN A 162 -6.44 -9.49 8.93
C GLN A 162 -5.80 -8.71 7.77
N ILE A 163 -5.74 -9.33 6.58
CA ILE A 163 -5.20 -8.72 5.37
C ILE A 163 -6.20 -8.85 4.23
N TRP A 164 -6.34 -7.77 3.47
CA TRP A 164 -7.08 -7.76 2.20
C TRP A 164 -6.17 -7.25 1.09
N LEU A 165 -6.17 -7.97 -0.03
CA LEU A 165 -5.52 -7.56 -1.27
C LEU A 165 -6.60 -7.23 -2.30
N ASN A 166 -6.57 -6.00 -2.85
CA ASN A 166 -7.54 -5.52 -3.84
C ASN A 166 -9.00 -5.77 -3.45
N GLY A 167 -9.32 -5.59 -2.15
CA GLY A 167 -10.66 -5.79 -1.59
C GLY A 167 -11.00 -7.23 -1.20
N ARG A 168 -10.20 -8.23 -1.59
CA ARG A 168 -10.40 -9.64 -1.19
C ARG A 168 -9.63 -9.93 0.09
N GLN A 169 -10.29 -10.49 1.10
CA GLN A 169 -9.63 -10.96 2.32
C GLN A 169 -8.78 -12.19 2.01
N VAL A 170 -7.51 -12.15 2.40
CA VAL A 170 -6.50 -13.19 2.11
C VAL A 170 -5.84 -13.74 3.37
N ALA A 171 -5.96 -13.05 4.51
CA ALA A 171 -5.54 -13.55 5.81
C ALA A 171 -6.53 -13.13 6.89
N ASP A 172 -6.76 -14.03 7.84
CA ASP A 172 -7.59 -13.82 9.05
C ASP A 172 -7.09 -14.79 10.11
N VAL A 173 -6.26 -14.32 11.03
CA VAL A 173 -5.58 -15.17 12.03
C VAL A 173 -5.42 -14.45 13.36
N HIS A 174 -5.19 -15.24 14.42
CA HIS A 174 -4.72 -14.76 15.70
C HIS A 174 -3.28 -15.21 15.93
N ASP A 175 -2.39 -14.26 16.26
CA ASP A 175 -0.99 -14.54 16.57
C ASP A 175 -0.45 -13.52 17.58
N ASP A 176 0.30 -13.98 18.55
CA ASP A 176 0.77 -13.22 19.72
C ASP A 176 2.26 -12.87 19.69
N THR A 177 2.94 -13.02 18.53
CA THR A 177 4.37 -12.74 18.37
C THR A 177 4.71 -11.31 18.75
N THR A 178 3.88 -10.34 18.31
CA THR A 178 4.01 -8.93 18.70
C THR A 178 2.69 -8.19 18.63
N ASN A 179 2.47 -7.23 19.53
CA ASN A 179 1.25 -6.44 19.57
C ASN A 179 1.44 -4.96 19.21
N SER A 180 2.68 -4.53 18.94
CA SER A 180 3.00 -3.16 18.54
C SER A 180 4.36 -3.10 17.85
N GLY A 181 4.63 -2.03 17.11
CA GLY A 181 5.91 -1.78 16.45
C GLY A 181 5.75 -0.91 15.22
N LYS A 182 6.85 -0.77 14.49
CA LYS A 182 6.93 0.07 13.30
C LYS A 182 6.17 -0.54 12.12
N ILE A 183 5.82 0.33 11.19
CA ILE A 183 5.33 -0.04 9.85
C ILE A 183 6.44 0.27 8.85
N GLY A 184 6.61 -0.57 7.84
CA GLY A 184 7.66 -0.34 6.87
C GLY A 184 7.52 -1.15 5.59
N PHE A 185 8.55 -1.07 4.76
CA PHE A 185 8.67 -1.81 3.51
C PHE A 185 10.01 -2.50 3.46
N GLN A 186 10.03 -3.66 2.83
CA GLN A 186 11.25 -4.39 2.53
C GLN A 186 11.60 -4.26 1.04
N VAL A 187 12.90 -4.25 0.76
CA VAL A 187 13.47 -4.62 -0.54
C VAL A 187 14.37 -5.82 -0.29
N HIS A 188 13.98 -6.99 -0.82
CA HIS A 188 14.73 -8.23 -0.59
C HIS A 188 16.03 -8.27 -1.40
N ALA A 189 17.05 -8.94 -0.86
CA ALA A 189 18.29 -9.18 -1.57
C ALA A 189 18.12 -10.21 -2.71
N GLY A 190 19.07 -10.19 -3.63
CA GLY A 190 19.30 -11.24 -4.60
C GLY A 190 19.00 -10.84 -6.04
N GLU A 191 19.88 -11.29 -6.92
CA GLU A 191 19.83 -11.02 -8.35
C GLU A 191 18.57 -11.59 -9.01
N GLN A 192 18.03 -12.71 -8.49
CA GLN A 192 16.81 -13.34 -9.00
C GLN A 192 15.56 -12.46 -8.91
N PHE A 193 15.60 -11.40 -8.09
CA PHE A 193 14.52 -10.41 -7.96
C PHE A 193 14.87 -9.08 -8.64
N GLY A 194 16.06 -8.95 -9.22
CA GLY A 194 16.54 -7.70 -9.80
C GLY A 194 16.20 -7.52 -11.27
N PRO A 195 16.08 -6.27 -11.70
CA PRO A 195 16.03 -5.06 -10.86
C PRO A 195 14.64 -4.89 -10.22
N MET A 196 14.55 -5.17 -8.92
CA MET A 196 13.30 -5.01 -8.18
C MET A 196 13.03 -3.55 -7.85
N LYS A 197 11.78 -3.15 -8.00
CA LYS A 197 11.32 -1.81 -7.63
C LYS A 197 9.94 -1.89 -6.98
N ILE A 198 9.79 -1.26 -5.82
CA ILE A 198 8.50 -0.98 -5.20
C ILE A 198 8.22 0.53 -5.25
N VAL A 199 6.99 0.90 -5.57
CA VAL A 199 6.51 2.29 -5.57
C VAL A 199 5.26 2.36 -4.70
N VAL A 200 5.28 3.23 -3.68
CA VAL A 200 4.17 3.43 -2.75
C VAL A 200 3.71 4.87 -2.81
N ARG A 201 2.46 5.10 -3.20
CA ARG A 201 1.92 6.46 -3.37
C ARG A 201 1.01 6.91 -2.24
N GLU A 202 0.49 5.99 -1.45
CA GLU A 202 -0.50 6.31 -0.42
C GLU A 202 -0.36 5.36 0.76
N MET A 203 -0.41 5.94 1.96
CA MET A 203 -0.45 5.19 3.22
C MET A 203 -1.40 5.90 4.18
N LEU A 204 -2.59 5.33 4.35
CA LEU A 204 -3.63 5.84 5.22
C LEU A 204 -3.75 4.94 6.43
N LEU A 205 -3.60 5.50 7.62
CA LEU A 205 -3.66 4.79 8.89
C LEU A 205 -4.78 5.36 9.76
N LYS A 206 -5.56 4.47 10.36
CA LYS A 206 -6.54 4.80 11.38
C LYS A 206 -6.22 4.02 12.64
N PRO A 207 -5.92 4.67 13.78
CA PRO A 207 -5.87 4.01 15.08
C PRO A 207 -7.21 3.37 15.44
N LEU A 208 -7.16 2.21 16.10
CA LEU A 208 -8.33 1.46 16.59
C LEU A 208 -8.39 1.47 18.11
#